data_84c564b10ecc4f6571f9b63b3c49aea0
#
_entry.id   84c564b10ecc4f6571f9b63b3c49aea0
#
_cell.length_a   1.000
_cell.length_b   1.000
_cell.length_c   1.000
_cell.angle_alpha   90.00
_cell.angle_beta   90.00
_cell.angle_gamma   90.00
#
_symmetry.space_group_name_H-M   'P 1'
#
loop_
_entity.id
_entity.type
_entity.pdbx_description
1 polymer ?
#
loop_
_entity_poly.entity_id
_entity_poly.type
_entity_poly.pdbx_seq_one_letter_code
_entity_poly.pdbx_strand_id
1 'polypeptide(L)'
;APIDNLDDALAHVRRLAAQGAISVKNYNQPRREQRQQVIEAARQEGLISVAEGGSLYQLDMSMIADGITGIEHNVPTLKMYDDVHQFWRQSGAGYTPTLVVTYGGLTSEDYFYQNTEVWKHPILSNFVPPSQLQARSVRRVTAPEEDYRDDDSAAAAKILMDAGIMVNIGAHGQREGL
;
A
#
# COMPACT_ATOMS: atom_id res chain seq x y z
N ALA A 1 1.69 -19.53 -10.04
CA ALA A 1 1.05 -20.85 -9.95
C ALA A 1 -0.03 -20.79 -8.87
N PRO A 2 -1.09 -21.57 -8.95
CA PRO A 2 -2.09 -21.62 -7.89
C PRO A 2 -1.49 -22.13 -6.58
N ILE A 3 -2.04 -21.66 -5.46
CA ILE A 3 -1.70 -22.13 -4.12
C ILE A 3 -2.94 -22.82 -3.58
N ASP A 4 -2.88 -24.12 -3.41
CA ASP A 4 -4.00 -24.92 -2.93
C ASP A 4 -3.79 -25.42 -1.49
N ASN A 5 -2.54 -25.43 -1.03
CA ASN A 5 -2.15 -25.87 0.30
C ASN A 5 -0.85 -25.19 0.76
N LEU A 6 -0.43 -25.45 2.01
CA LEU A 6 0.78 -24.86 2.57
C LEU A 6 2.07 -25.32 1.85
N ASP A 7 2.13 -26.55 1.34
CA ASP A 7 3.31 -27.04 0.64
C ASP A 7 3.53 -26.27 -0.67
N ASP A 8 2.46 -25.93 -1.38
CA ASP A 8 2.55 -25.08 -2.56
C ASP A 8 3.08 -23.68 -2.20
N ALA A 9 2.55 -23.08 -1.13
CA ALA A 9 3.01 -21.79 -0.64
C ALA A 9 4.50 -21.83 -0.26
N LEU A 10 4.92 -22.86 0.48
CA LEU A 10 6.33 -23.08 0.85
C LEU A 10 7.23 -23.24 -0.38
N ALA A 11 6.81 -24.01 -1.38
CA ALA A 11 7.57 -24.17 -2.62
C ALA A 11 7.78 -22.82 -3.34
N HIS A 12 6.76 -21.95 -3.36
CA HIS A 12 6.87 -20.63 -3.94
C HIS A 12 7.79 -19.71 -3.14
N VAL A 13 7.60 -19.64 -1.83
CA VAL A 13 8.38 -18.77 -0.95
C VAL A 13 9.85 -19.18 -0.91
N ARG A 14 10.15 -20.49 -0.84
CA ARG A 14 11.53 -21.03 -0.91
C ARG A 14 12.24 -20.67 -2.21
N ARG A 15 11.51 -20.70 -3.32
CA ARG A 15 12.08 -20.27 -4.61
C ARG A 15 12.44 -18.79 -4.60
N LEU A 16 11.61 -17.93 -3.99
CA LEU A 16 11.91 -16.50 -3.83
C LEU A 16 13.11 -16.29 -2.90
N ALA A 17 13.12 -16.97 -1.75
CA ALA A 17 14.24 -16.93 -0.81
C ALA A 17 15.56 -17.34 -1.46
N ALA A 18 15.55 -18.41 -2.26
CA ALA A 18 16.72 -18.89 -3.00
C ALA A 18 17.23 -17.88 -4.05
N GLN A 19 16.39 -16.95 -4.48
CA GLN A 19 16.76 -15.83 -5.37
C GLN A 19 17.20 -14.59 -4.61
N GLY A 20 17.28 -14.65 -3.27
CA GLY A 20 17.69 -13.54 -2.42
C GLY A 20 16.56 -12.58 -2.02
N ALA A 21 15.30 -12.96 -2.21
CA ALA A 21 14.19 -12.16 -1.71
C ALA A 21 14.19 -12.11 -0.18
N ILE A 22 13.92 -10.94 0.38
CA ILE A 22 13.73 -10.71 1.81
C ILE A 22 12.27 -10.52 2.19
N SER A 23 11.40 -10.38 1.19
CA SER A 23 9.97 -10.14 1.35
C SER A 23 9.16 -10.87 0.30
N VAL A 24 7.89 -11.12 0.63
CA VAL A 24 6.88 -11.68 -0.28
C VAL A 24 5.72 -10.70 -0.37
N LYS A 25 5.37 -10.28 -1.59
CA LYS A 25 4.14 -9.53 -1.83
C LYS A 25 2.97 -10.52 -1.89
N ASN A 26 2.13 -10.45 -0.88
CA ASN A 26 0.92 -11.28 -0.77
C ASN A 26 -0.27 -10.50 -1.35
N TYR A 27 -0.40 -10.53 -2.66
CA TYR A 27 -1.30 -9.68 -3.42
C TYR A 27 -2.53 -10.44 -3.92
N ASN A 28 -3.70 -9.88 -3.66
CA ASN A 28 -4.99 -10.29 -4.23
C ASN A 28 -5.23 -11.81 -4.31
N GLN A 29 -4.94 -12.52 -3.23
CA GLN A 29 -5.30 -13.93 -3.16
C GLN A 29 -6.83 -14.08 -3.16
N PRO A 30 -7.41 -14.91 -4.03
CA PRO A 30 -8.86 -15.02 -4.17
C PRO A 30 -9.54 -15.61 -2.94
N ARG A 31 -8.82 -16.37 -2.12
CA ARG A 31 -9.34 -16.96 -0.88
C ARG A 31 -8.45 -16.60 0.30
N ARG A 32 -9.04 -16.41 1.47
CA ARG A 32 -8.32 -16.06 2.69
C ARG A 32 -7.30 -17.13 3.10
N GLU A 33 -7.65 -18.41 2.94
CA GLU A 33 -6.72 -19.51 3.26
C GLU A 33 -5.42 -19.43 2.46
N GLN A 34 -5.48 -19.05 1.19
CA GLN A 34 -4.28 -18.89 0.35
C GLN A 34 -3.38 -17.80 0.91
N ARG A 35 -3.96 -16.68 1.33
CA ARG A 35 -3.21 -15.59 1.98
C ARG A 35 -2.56 -16.07 3.28
N GLN A 36 -3.29 -16.79 4.12
CA GLN A 36 -2.77 -17.34 5.37
C GLN A 36 -1.64 -18.33 5.12
N GLN A 37 -1.74 -19.17 4.11
CA GLN A 37 -0.69 -20.12 3.72
C GLN A 37 0.58 -19.39 3.26
N VAL A 38 0.46 -18.31 2.49
CA VAL A 38 1.62 -17.49 2.07
C VAL A 38 2.27 -16.80 3.28
N ILE A 39 1.47 -16.25 4.20
CA ILE A 39 1.98 -15.63 5.43
C ILE A 39 2.75 -16.66 6.26
N GLU A 40 2.18 -17.83 6.46
CA GLU A 40 2.82 -18.90 7.22
C GLU A 40 4.11 -19.40 6.54
N ALA A 41 4.09 -19.57 5.22
CA ALA A 41 5.28 -19.96 4.48
C ALA A 41 6.38 -18.89 4.57
N ALA A 42 6.04 -17.61 4.46
CA ALA A 42 7.00 -16.52 4.63
C ALA A 42 7.59 -16.52 6.04
N ARG A 43 6.77 -16.72 7.07
CA ARG A 43 7.21 -16.81 8.46
C ARG A 43 8.21 -17.95 8.68
N GLN A 44 7.94 -19.14 8.12
CA GLN A 44 8.83 -20.30 8.23
C GLN A 44 10.18 -20.10 7.54
N GLU A 45 10.20 -19.36 6.44
CA GLU A 45 11.42 -19.06 5.69
C GLU A 45 12.12 -17.76 6.14
N GLY A 46 11.61 -17.11 7.19
CA GLY A 46 12.19 -15.89 7.75
C GLY A 46 12.03 -14.64 6.85
N LEU A 47 11.04 -14.64 5.96
CA LEU A 47 10.74 -13.49 5.11
C LEU A 47 9.57 -12.68 5.69
N ILE A 48 9.57 -11.38 5.43
CA ILE A 48 8.39 -10.55 5.69
C ILE A 48 7.34 -10.76 4.60
N SER A 49 6.07 -10.70 4.98
CA SER A 49 4.95 -10.76 4.03
C SER A 49 4.21 -9.45 4.06
N VAL A 50 4.14 -8.77 2.92
CA VAL A 50 3.45 -7.48 2.78
C VAL A 50 2.25 -7.63 1.86
N ALA A 51 1.14 -6.99 2.21
CA ALA A 51 -0.06 -7.00 1.41
C ALA A 51 -0.38 -5.60 0.91
N GLU A 52 -0.87 -5.54 -0.30
CA GLU A 52 -1.54 -4.35 -0.78
C GLU A 52 -2.89 -4.26 -0.09
N GLY A 53 -3.14 -3.17 0.62
CA GLY A 53 -4.45 -2.85 1.20
C GLY A 53 -5.50 -2.74 0.10
N GLY A 54 -6.74 -2.77 0.49
CA GLY A 54 -7.86 -2.72 -0.43
C GLY A 54 -8.85 -1.60 -0.10
N SER A 55 -9.82 -1.43 -0.97
CA SER A 55 -10.92 -0.49 -0.74
C SER A 55 -11.93 -0.99 0.31
N LEU A 56 -11.61 -2.07 1.03
CA LEU A 56 -12.46 -2.69 2.04
C LEU A 56 -11.75 -2.75 3.37
N TYR A 57 -12.15 -1.92 4.30
CA TYR A 57 -11.61 -1.86 5.66
C TYR A 57 -11.54 -3.22 6.35
N GLN A 58 -12.59 -4.04 6.24
CA GLN A 58 -12.63 -5.37 6.87
C GLN A 58 -11.59 -6.33 6.27
N LEU A 59 -11.26 -6.17 4.98
CA LEU A 59 -10.22 -6.94 4.35
C LEU A 59 -8.86 -6.59 4.97
N ASP A 60 -8.55 -5.29 5.12
CA ASP A 60 -7.30 -4.82 5.70
C ASP A 60 -7.14 -5.32 7.15
N MET A 61 -8.19 -5.20 7.96
CA MET A 61 -8.18 -5.71 9.33
C MET A 61 -8.00 -7.24 9.37
N SER A 62 -8.58 -7.97 8.41
CA SER A 62 -8.40 -9.42 8.34
C SER A 62 -6.98 -9.81 7.93
N MET A 63 -6.28 -8.99 7.13
CA MET A 63 -4.87 -9.20 6.79
C MET A 63 -3.99 -9.06 8.03
N ILE A 64 -4.24 -8.04 8.84
CA ILE A 64 -3.54 -7.84 10.12
C ILE A 64 -3.78 -9.02 11.05
N ALA A 65 -5.04 -9.48 11.17
CA ALA A 65 -5.39 -10.66 11.97
C ALA A 65 -4.73 -11.95 11.49
N ASP A 66 -4.48 -12.08 10.19
CA ASP A 66 -3.80 -13.23 9.61
C ASP A 66 -2.27 -13.20 9.82
N GLY A 67 -1.72 -12.11 10.37
CA GLY A 67 -0.30 -11.99 10.69
C GLY A 67 0.55 -11.40 9.56
N ILE A 68 -0.03 -10.57 8.69
CA ILE A 68 0.74 -9.82 7.69
C ILE A 68 1.77 -8.91 8.38
N THR A 69 2.92 -8.72 7.76
CA THR A 69 3.98 -7.89 8.33
C THR A 69 3.79 -6.40 8.03
N GLY A 70 3.06 -6.07 6.98
CA GLY A 70 2.79 -4.69 6.58
C GLY A 70 1.62 -4.58 5.63
N ILE A 71 0.91 -3.46 5.74
CA ILE A 71 -0.17 -3.04 4.83
C ILE A 71 0.35 -1.89 3.98
N GLU A 72 0.28 -2.06 2.68
CA GLU A 72 0.63 -1.05 1.68
C GLU A 72 -0.63 -0.34 1.17
N HIS A 73 -0.52 0.96 0.91
CA HIS A 73 -1.58 1.89 0.54
C HIS A 73 -2.52 2.26 1.70
N ASN A 74 -3.29 3.33 1.52
CA ASN A 74 -4.15 3.83 2.57
C ASN A 74 -5.31 2.88 2.88
N VAL A 75 -5.64 2.77 4.16
CA VAL A 75 -6.88 2.12 4.60
C VAL A 75 -8.05 3.08 4.32
N PRO A 76 -9.15 2.60 3.70
CA PRO A 76 -10.23 3.46 3.22
C PRO A 76 -11.17 3.94 4.34
N THR A 77 -10.61 4.36 5.46
CA THR A 77 -11.35 4.95 6.57
C THR A 77 -10.53 6.05 7.21
N LEU A 78 -11.19 7.15 7.53
CA LEU A 78 -10.56 8.32 8.14
C LEU A 78 -10.59 8.24 9.67
N LYS A 79 -11.47 7.41 10.22
CA LYS A 79 -11.68 7.31 11.65
C LYS A 79 -11.61 5.86 12.10
N MET A 80 -10.61 5.57 12.90
CA MET A 80 -10.45 4.30 13.61
C MET A 80 -10.59 4.56 15.10
N TYR A 81 -11.12 3.59 15.84
CA TYR A 81 -11.29 3.67 17.28
C TYR A 81 -10.12 3.00 18.01
N ASP A 82 -10.02 3.22 19.31
CA ASP A 82 -8.89 2.78 20.13
C ASP A 82 -8.67 1.27 20.13
N ASP A 83 -9.71 0.47 20.00
CA ASP A 83 -9.64 -0.99 19.88
C ASP A 83 -8.89 -1.40 18.60
N VAL A 84 -9.12 -0.71 17.51
CA VAL A 84 -8.41 -0.92 16.23
C VAL A 84 -6.93 -0.51 16.36
N HIS A 85 -6.66 0.63 16.99
CA HIS A 85 -5.29 1.08 17.26
C HIS A 85 -4.53 0.08 18.11
N GLN A 86 -5.16 -0.43 19.18
CA GLN A 86 -4.57 -1.45 20.04
C GLN A 86 -4.32 -2.76 19.29
N PHE A 87 -5.31 -3.23 18.54
CA PHE A 87 -5.22 -4.45 17.73
C PHE A 87 -4.05 -4.35 16.74
N TRP A 88 -3.99 -3.27 15.96
CA TRP A 88 -2.93 -3.07 14.97
C TRP A 88 -1.55 -2.98 15.63
N ARG A 89 -1.41 -2.14 16.65
CA ARG A 89 -0.15 -2.00 17.39
C ARG A 89 0.33 -3.33 17.97
N GLN A 90 -0.56 -4.13 18.55
CA GLN A 90 -0.21 -5.43 19.15
C GLN A 90 0.16 -6.48 18.10
N SER A 91 -0.35 -6.38 16.89
CA SER A 91 0.02 -7.28 15.79
C SER A 91 1.46 -7.06 15.31
N GLY A 92 2.03 -5.87 15.51
CA GLY A 92 3.33 -5.49 14.98
C GLY A 92 3.38 -5.20 13.49
N ALA A 93 2.23 -5.24 12.80
CA ALA A 93 2.15 -4.93 11.37
C ALA A 93 2.48 -3.46 11.11
N GLY A 94 3.36 -3.21 10.14
CA GLY A 94 3.68 -1.86 9.66
C GLY A 94 2.59 -1.31 8.72
N TYR A 95 2.71 -0.03 8.42
CA TYR A 95 1.79 0.68 7.53
C TYR A 95 2.55 1.61 6.58
N THR A 96 2.26 1.49 5.27
CA THR A 96 2.82 2.35 4.23
C THR A 96 1.67 2.96 3.43
N PRO A 97 1.13 4.13 3.80
CA PRO A 97 -0.10 4.67 3.23
C PRO A 97 -0.02 4.96 1.73
N THR A 98 1.15 5.27 1.19
CA THR A 98 1.33 5.64 -0.23
C THR A 98 0.32 6.70 -0.63
N LEU A 99 0.49 7.93 -0.15
CA LEU A 99 -0.53 8.99 -0.20
C LEU A 99 -1.00 9.37 -1.61
N VAL A 100 -0.24 9.04 -2.65
CA VAL A 100 -0.66 9.23 -4.05
C VAL A 100 -1.70 8.21 -4.52
N VAL A 101 -1.87 7.09 -3.81
CA VAL A 101 -2.86 6.05 -4.10
C VAL A 101 -3.95 6.13 -3.04
N THR A 102 -4.97 6.93 -3.27
CA THR A 102 -6.02 7.16 -2.28
C THR A 102 -7.21 6.24 -2.52
N TYR A 103 -7.28 5.13 -1.78
CA TYR A 103 -8.47 4.29 -1.77
C TYR A 103 -9.65 5.04 -1.12
N GLY A 104 -10.82 4.94 -1.76
CA GLY A 104 -12.02 5.64 -1.30
C GLY A 104 -12.11 7.11 -1.75
N GLY A 105 -11.20 7.57 -2.59
CA GLY A 105 -11.19 8.91 -3.18
C GLY A 105 -10.55 8.93 -4.56
N LEU A 106 -10.34 10.12 -5.10
CA LEU A 106 -9.57 10.32 -6.31
C LEU A 106 -8.09 10.13 -6.04
N THR A 107 -7.34 9.71 -7.06
CA THR A 107 -5.89 9.59 -6.97
C THR A 107 -5.27 10.96 -6.70
N SER A 108 -4.54 11.11 -5.61
CA SER A 108 -3.93 12.39 -5.20
C SER A 108 -2.92 12.93 -6.21
N GLU A 109 -2.35 12.08 -7.05
CA GLU A 109 -1.52 12.49 -8.18
C GLU A 109 -2.28 13.44 -9.13
N ASP A 110 -3.58 13.20 -9.37
CA ASP A 110 -4.41 14.05 -10.22
C ASP A 110 -4.60 15.45 -9.61
N TYR A 111 -4.63 15.57 -8.28
CA TYR A 111 -4.63 16.85 -7.57
C TYR A 111 -3.42 17.71 -7.94
N PHE A 112 -2.23 17.13 -7.91
CA PHE A 112 -1.01 17.86 -8.26
C PHE A 112 -1.00 18.28 -9.73
N TYR A 113 -1.46 17.43 -10.64
CA TYR A 113 -1.59 17.82 -12.06
C TYR A 113 -2.67 18.88 -12.30
N GLN A 114 -3.73 18.89 -11.52
CA GLN A 114 -4.77 19.93 -11.58
C GLN A 114 -4.24 21.29 -11.12
N ASN A 115 -3.53 21.32 -10.00
CA ASN A 115 -3.25 22.52 -9.24
C ASN A 115 -1.81 23.05 -9.42
N THR A 116 -0.90 22.24 -9.98
CA THR A 116 0.50 22.60 -10.15
C THR A 116 1.01 22.27 -11.57
N GLU A 117 2.18 22.78 -11.91
CA GLU A 117 2.88 22.45 -13.15
C GLU A 117 3.90 21.34 -12.92
N VAL A 118 3.43 20.10 -12.63
CA VAL A 118 4.29 18.94 -12.32
C VAL A 118 5.40 18.76 -13.35
N TRP A 119 5.10 18.98 -14.64
CA TRP A 119 6.07 18.86 -15.74
C TRP A 119 7.19 19.91 -15.71
N LYS A 120 7.07 20.95 -14.90
CA LYS A 120 8.11 21.95 -14.66
C LYS A 120 8.81 21.79 -13.31
N HIS A 121 8.47 20.76 -12.55
CA HIS A 121 9.06 20.54 -11.22
C HIS A 121 10.58 20.40 -11.35
N PRO A 122 11.38 21.19 -10.61
CA PRO A 122 12.82 21.33 -10.84
C PRO A 122 13.61 20.03 -10.64
N ILE A 123 13.12 19.12 -9.80
CA ILE A 123 13.74 17.82 -9.59
C ILE A 123 13.23 16.82 -10.63
N LEU A 124 11.91 16.65 -10.74
CA LEU A 124 11.32 15.64 -11.63
C LEU A 124 11.74 15.85 -13.09
N SER A 125 11.80 17.10 -13.57
CA SER A 125 12.20 17.42 -14.95
C SER A 125 13.64 17.01 -15.29
N ASN A 126 14.49 16.74 -14.28
CA ASN A 126 15.85 16.25 -14.50
C ASN A 126 15.97 14.73 -14.53
N PHE A 127 15.02 14.01 -13.94
CA PHE A 127 15.11 12.56 -13.76
C PHE A 127 14.02 11.78 -14.51
N VAL A 128 12.90 12.43 -14.85
CA VAL A 128 11.77 11.78 -15.52
C VAL A 128 11.64 12.32 -16.94
N PRO A 129 11.55 11.43 -17.96
CA PRO A 129 11.39 11.86 -19.33
C PRO A 129 10.18 12.79 -19.54
N PRO A 130 10.30 13.86 -20.35
CA PRO A 130 9.20 14.79 -20.60
C PRO A 130 7.93 14.12 -21.10
N SER A 131 8.04 13.06 -21.89
CA SER A 131 6.88 12.28 -22.36
C SER A 131 6.08 11.63 -21.23
N GLN A 132 6.71 11.29 -20.12
CA GLN A 132 6.04 10.76 -18.94
C GLN A 132 5.45 11.90 -18.10
N LEU A 133 6.23 12.94 -17.78
CA LEU A 133 5.75 14.07 -16.98
C LEU A 133 4.60 14.83 -17.64
N GLN A 134 4.57 14.90 -18.98
CA GLN A 134 3.56 15.66 -19.71
C GLN A 134 2.31 14.83 -20.04
N ALA A 135 2.34 13.52 -19.88
CA ALA A 135 1.25 12.64 -20.29
C ALA A 135 -0.12 13.08 -19.72
N ARG A 136 -0.16 13.49 -18.47
CA ARG A 136 -1.38 13.97 -17.78
C ARG A 136 -1.59 15.47 -17.85
N SER A 137 -0.60 16.24 -18.30
CA SER A 137 -0.71 17.71 -18.37
C SER A 137 -1.65 18.16 -19.47
N VAL A 138 -1.79 17.38 -20.55
CA VAL A 138 -2.61 17.70 -21.73
C VAL A 138 -4.10 17.40 -21.48
N ARG A 139 -4.39 16.30 -20.80
CA ARG A 139 -5.77 15.92 -20.43
C ARG A 139 -5.82 15.65 -18.93
N ARG A 140 -5.97 16.72 -18.17
CA ARG A 140 -6.03 16.64 -16.72
C ARG A 140 -7.37 16.08 -16.26
N VAL A 141 -7.34 15.21 -15.27
CA VAL A 141 -8.51 14.94 -14.46
C VAL A 141 -8.70 16.14 -13.55
N THR A 142 -9.92 16.66 -13.48
CA THR A 142 -10.25 17.80 -12.61
C THR A 142 -11.48 17.46 -11.78
N ALA A 143 -11.44 17.81 -10.52
CA ALA A 143 -12.51 17.60 -9.57
C ALA A 143 -12.51 18.72 -8.52
N PRO A 144 -13.62 18.90 -7.77
CA PRO A 144 -13.62 19.74 -6.57
C PRO A 144 -12.55 19.28 -5.58
N GLU A 145 -11.99 20.22 -4.82
CA GLU A 145 -10.90 19.93 -3.89
C GLU A 145 -11.34 18.93 -2.81
N GLU A 146 -12.58 19.00 -2.37
CA GLU A 146 -13.17 18.11 -1.38
C GLU A 146 -13.31 16.64 -1.82
N ASP A 147 -13.15 16.33 -3.11
CA ASP A 147 -13.18 14.97 -3.62
C ASP A 147 -11.82 14.27 -3.50
N TYR A 148 -10.74 15.02 -3.28
CA TYR A 148 -9.43 14.49 -2.98
C TYR A 148 -9.30 14.22 -1.47
N ARG A 149 -8.68 13.09 -1.11
CA ARG A 149 -8.62 12.61 0.28
C ARG A 149 -7.22 12.29 0.77
N ASP A 150 -6.22 12.86 0.14
CA ASP A 150 -4.82 12.65 0.53
C ASP A 150 -4.52 13.27 1.90
N ASP A 151 -5.05 14.44 2.22
CA ASP A 151 -4.93 15.06 3.53
C ASP A 151 -5.58 14.22 4.63
N ASP A 152 -6.76 13.68 4.37
CA ASP A 152 -7.45 12.76 5.27
C ASP A 152 -6.62 11.49 5.49
N SER A 153 -6.07 10.92 4.43
CA SER A 153 -5.21 9.73 4.48
C SER A 153 -3.92 10.01 5.26
N ALA A 154 -3.33 11.19 5.07
CA ALA A 154 -2.17 11.63 5.84
C ALA A 154 -2.50 11.83 7.32
N ALA A 155 -3.65 12.43 7.63
CA ALA A 155 -4.12 12.59 9.01
C ALA A 155 -4.38 11.24 9.69
N ALA A 156 -5.01 10.29 8.99
CA ALA A 156 -5.22 8.92 9.50
C ALA A 156 -3.88 8.20 9.76
N ALA A 157 -2.92 8.32 8.84
CA ALA A 157 -1.58 7.77 9.02
C ALA A 157 -0.86 8.37 10.23
N LYS A 158 -0.99 9.68 10.44
CA LYS A 158 -0.44 10.39 11.62
C LYS A 158 -1.04 9.84 12.92
N ILE A 159 -2.36 9.63 12.97
CA ILE A 159 -3.03 9.07 14.15
C ILE A 159 -2.48 7.66 14.46
N LEU A 160 -2.32 6.81 13.44
CA LEU A 160 -1.75 5.47 13.61
C LEU A 160 -0.30 5.54 14.12
N MET A 161 0.50 6.46 13.59
CA MET A 161 1.87 6.68 14.06
C MET A 161 1.89 7.11 15.53
N ASP A 162 1.03 8.04 15.93
CA ASP A 162 0.92 8.51 17.32
C ASP A 162 0.42 7.39 18.26
N ALA A 163 -0.36 6.45 17.75
CA ALA A 163 -0.79 5.25 18.47
C ALA A 163 0.33 4.18 18.59
N GLY A 164 1.51 4.43 18.01
CA GLY A 164 2.68 3.56 18.12
C GLY A 164 2.76 2.46 17.05
N ILE A 165 2.03 2.61 15.95
CA ILE A 165 2.20 1.77 14.76
C ILE A 165 3.37 2.31 13.93
N MET A 166 4.21 1.40 13.40
CA MET A 166 5.29 1.78 12.50
C MET A 166 4.70 2.25 11.17
N VAL A 167 4.84 3.54 10.86
CA VAL A 167 4.38 4.13 9.60
C VAL A 167 5.58 4.50 8.74
N ASN A 168 5.55 4.08 7.49
CA ASN A 168 6.60 4.33 6.50
C ASN A 168 6.11 5.27 5.40
N ILE A 169 7.04 5.84 4.65
CA ILE A 169 6.74 6.59 3.42
C ILE A 169 6.84 5.63 2.25
N GLY A 170 5.82 5.61 1.40
CA GLY A 170 5.79 4.84 0.16
C GLY A 170 5.57 5.73 -1.05
N ALA A 171 6.22 5.36 -2.17
CA ALA A 171 5.99 5.94 -3.47
C ALA A 171 5.29 4.92 -4.37
N HIS A 172 4.62 5.40 -5.42
CA HIS A 172 3.93 4.56 -6.38
C HIS A 172 4.37 4.92 -7.80
N GLY A 173 5.55 4.45 -8.18
CA GLY A 173 6.21 4.81 -9.43
C GLY A 173 5.62 4.18 -10.70
N GLN A 174 4.50 3.48 -10.63
CA GLN A 174 3.88 2.82 -11.78
C GLN A 174 3.03 3.75 -12.64
N ARG A 175 2.66 4.89 -12.12
CA ARG A 175 1.94 5.92 -12.85
C ARG A 175 2.91 7.07 -13.13
N GLU A 176 3.36 7.18 -14.35
CA GLU A 176 4.22 8.24 -14.91
C GLU A 176 5.54 8.51 -14.17
N GLY A 177 5.97 7.63 -13.29
CA GLY A 177 7.25 7.75 -12.61
C GLY A 177 7.31 8.77 -11.47
N LEU A 178 6.17 9.13 -10.90
CA LEU A 178 6.08 10.01 -9.73
C LEU A 178 6.15 9.24 -8.42
#